data_64eb2c1f135f8d8873451d033b08daaa
#
_entry.id   64eb2c1f135f8d8873451d033b08daaa
#
_cell.length_a   1.000
_cell.length_b   1.000
_cell.length_c   1.000
_cell.angle_alpha   90.00
_cell.angle_beta   90.00
_cell.angle_gamma   90.00
#
_symmetry.space_group_name_H-M   'P 1'
#
loop_
_entity.id
_entity.type
_entity.pdbx_description
1 polymer ?
#
loop_
_entity_poly.entity_id
_entity_poly.type
_entity_poly.pdbx_seq_one_letter_code
_entity_poly.pdbx_strand_id
1 'polypeptide(L)'
;QIGDNCSIGSNVVIRNSLIKNNVHILDGCVIGKKGFGFFPDKVSNFRYPQIGIVIIDDNVEIGCGSTIDRGSLSNTIIGKNTYLDNQIHIAHNVKIGENCIIAGQVGFAGSSTLGNNVMIGGQAGISGHLKIGSNVQIGGGSGVIKSIPDNSKVMGYPAKDLKKFIRENK
;
A
#
# COMPACT_ATOMS: atom_id res chain seq x y z
N GLN A 1 -12.96 -5.73 -14.13
CA GLN A 1 -13.26 -4.67 -15.10
C GLN A 1 -12.06 -3.75 -15.21
N ILE A 2 -11.71 -3.30 -16.41
CA ILE A 2 -10.64 -2.34 -16.70
C ILE A 2 -11.27 -1.21 -17.51
N GLY A 3 -10.96 0.02 -17.14
CA GLY A 3 -11.43 1.24 -17.79
C GLY A 3 -10.64 1.62 -19.04
N ASP A 4 -10.82 2.86 -19.48
CA ASP A 4 -10.24 3.35 -20.71
C ASP A 4 -8.79 3.82 -20.56
N ASN A 5 -8.03 3.78 -21.66
CA ASN A 5 -6.64 4.26 -21.75
C ASN A 5 -5.69 3.64 -20.74
N CYS A 6 -5.93 2.39 -20.33
CA CYS A 6 -5.03 1.65 -19.44
C CYS A 6 -3.92 0.96 -20.22
N SER A 7 -2.72 0.90 -19.63
CA SER A 7 -1.63 0.06 -20.16
C SER A 7 -1.27 -1.02 -19.14
N ILE A 8 -1.14 -2.26 -19.65
CA ILE A 8 -0.87 -3.45 -18.84
C ILE A 8 0.41 -4.09 -19.40
N GLY A 9 1.42 -4.18 -18.55
CA GLY A 9 2.70 -4.78 -18.90
C GLY A 9 2.69 -6.29 -19.06
N SER A 10 3.84 -6.86 -19.32
CA SER A 10 4.02 -8.29 -19.51
C SER A 10 3.87 -9.07 -18.21
N ASN A 11 3.32 -10.28 -18.27
CA ASN A 11 3.17 -11.19 -17.13
C ASN A 11 2.38 -10.59 -15.95
N VAL A 12 1.49 -9.66 -16.20
CA VAL A 12 0.60 -9.08 -15.17
C VAL A 12 -0.58 -10.02 -14.95
N VAL A 13 -0.87 -10.31 -13.67
CA VAL A 13 -2.03 -11.11 -13.26
C VAL A 13 -3.04 -10.21 -12.54
N ILE A 14 -4.23 -10.07 -13.11
CA ILE A 14 -5.33 -9.27 -12.54
C ILE A 14 -6.51 -10.17 -12.23
N ARG A 15 -6.97 -10.15 -10.99
CA ARG A 15 -8.15 -10.88 -10.50
C ARG A 15 -8.95 -10.00 -9.56
N ASN A 16 -10.26 -10.23 -9.45
CA ASN A 16 -11.10 -9.58 -8.43
C ASN A 16 -10.82 -8.08 -8.27
N SER A 17 -10.77 -7.35 -9.38
CA SER A 17 -10.35 -5.95 -9.39
C SER A 17 -11.24 -5.10 -10.28
N LEU A 18 -11.43 -3.85 -9.85
CA LEU A 18 -11.98 -2.76 -10.63
C LEU A 18 -10.86 -1.73 -10.86
N ILE A 19 -10.43 -1.61 -12.09
CA ILE A 19 -9.40 -0.66 -12.52
C ILE A 19 -10.12 0.43 -13.31
N LYS A 20 -9.93 1.68 -12.92
CA LYS A 20 -10.53 2.83 -13.58
C LYS A 20 -9.69 3.27 -14.78
N ASN A 21 -9.74 4.55 -15.15
CA ASN A 21 -9.17 5.04 -16.41
C ASN A 21 -7.73 5.52 -16.25
N ASN A 22 -6.98 5.50 -17.35
CA ASN A 22 -5.60 5.99 -17.43
C ASN A 22 -4.67 5.34 -16.39
N VAL A 23 -4.86 4.05 -16.09
CA VAL A 23 -4.04 3.31 -15.14
C VAL A 23 -2.93 2.59 -15.89
N HIS A 24 -1.71 2.71 -15.36
CA HIS A 24 -0.53 2.03 -15.89
C HIS A 24 -0.06 0.97 -14.90
N ILE A 25 -0.03 -0.30 -15.32
CA ILE A 25 0.45 -1.42 -14.50
C ILE A 25 1.64 -2.04 -15.22
N LEU A 26 2.82 -1.92 -14.61
CA LEU A 26 4.07 -2.40 -15.20
C LEU A 26 4.24 -3.92 -15.00
N ASP A 27 5.32 -4.44 -15.59
CA ASP A 27 5.55 -5.88 -15.73
C ASP A 27 5.54 -6.66 -14.42
N GLY A 28 5.01 -7.88 -14.45
CA GLY A 28 5.09 -8.85 -13.37
C GLY A 28 4.22 -8.56 -12.14
N CYS A 29 3.31 -7.60 -12.20
CA CYS A 29 2.41 -7.29 -11.09
C CYS A 29 1.38 -8.39 -10.87
N VAL A 30 1.02 -8.63 -9.59
CA VAL A 30 -0.05 -9.57 -9.20
C VAL A 30 -1.10 -8.84 -8.37
N ILE A 31 -2.28 -8.62 -8.94
CA ILE A 31 -3.34 -7.81 -8.36
C ILE A 31 -4.58 -8.66 -8.08
N GLY A 32 -5.16 -8.51 -6.88
CA GLY A 32 -6.43 -9.14 -6.50
C GLY A 32 -6.33 -10.59 -6.08
N LYS A 33 -5.13 -11.09 -5.73
CA LYS A 33 -4.97 -12.39 -5.08
C LYS A 33 -5.52 -12.38 -3.66
N LYS A 34 -5.73 -13.55 -3.08
CA LYS A 34 -6.14 -13.70 -1.67
C LYS A 34 -5.08 -13.12 -0.74
N GLY A 35 -5.50 -12.29 0.21
CA GLY A 35 -4.65 -11.73 1.24
C GLY A 35 -4.18 -12.75 2.28
N PHE A 36 -3.25 -12.35 3.11
CA PHE A 36 -2.67 -13.13 4.20
C PHE A 36 -3.41 -12.83 5.51
N GLY A 37 -4.59 -13.41 5.67
CA GLY A 37 -5.42 -13.23 6.87
C GLY A 37 -5.86 -14.57 7.44
N PHE A 38 -5.57 -14.80 8.71
CA PHE A 38 -5.85 -16.06 9.41
C PHE A 38 -6.36 -15.81 10.83
N PHE A 39 -7.23 -16.71 11.30
CA PHE A 39 -7.47 -16.93 12.71
C PHE A 39 -6.45 -17.92 13.23
N PRO A 40 -5.53 -17.53 14.12
CA PRO A 40 -4.62 -18.50 14.74
C PRO A 40 -5.41 -19.41 15.68
N ASP A 41 -5.15 -20.69 15.60
CA ASP A 41 -5.69 -21.69 16.52
C ASP A 41 -4.61 -22.69 16.91
N LYS A 42 -4.78 -23.41 18.04
CA LYS A 42 -3.80 -24.36 18.57
C LYS A 42 -3.60 -25.58 17.67
N VAL A 43 -4.62 -25.97 16.90
CA VAL A 43 -4.61 -27.16 16.06
C VAL A 43 -4.36 -26.80 14.59
N SER A 44 -5.00 -25.73 14.09
CA SER A 44 -4.88 -25.29 12.71
C SER A 44 -5.21 -23.81 12.56
N ASN A 45 -4.64 -23.17 11.53
CA ASN A 45 -4.97 -21.79 11.19
C ASN A 45 -6.12 -21.76 10.19
N PHE A 46 -7.19 -21.05 10.52
CA PHE A 46 -8.30 -20.82 9.59
C PHE A 46 -8.09 -19.53 8.82
N ARG A 47 -8.17 -19.62 7.49
CA ARG A 47 -8.09 -18.43 6.63
C ARG A 47 -9.39 -17.65 6.68
N TYR A 48 -9.30 -16.32 6.86
CA TYR A 48 -10.43 -15.42 6.69
C TYR A 48 -10.99 -15.49 5.26
N PRO A 49 -12.30 -15.39 5.09
CA PRO A 49 -12.89 -15.16 3.78
C PRO A 49 -12.30 -13.90 3.13
N GLN A 50 -12.02 -13.99 1.84
CA GLN A 50 -11.47 -12.89 1.05
C GLN A 50 -12.44 -12.64 -0.12
N ILE A 51 -13.49 -11.83 0.13
CA ILE A 51 -14.59 -11.59 -0.81
C ILE A 51 -14.62 -10.17 -1.36
N GLY A 52 -13.91 -9.22 -0.73
CA GLY A 52 -13.69 -7.89 -1.24
C GLY A 52 -12.88 -7.89 -2.55
N ILE A 53 -12.71 -6.76 -3.17
CA ILE A 53 -11.95 -6.57 -4.41
C ILE A 53 -10.83 -5.57 -4.21
N VAL A 54 -9.98 -5.40 -5.23
CA VAL A 54 -9.07 -4.26 -5.36
C VAL A 54 -9.76 -3.20 -6.21
N ILE A 55 -9.72 -1.95 -5.77
CA ILE A 55 -10.15 -0.79 -6.55
C ILE A 55 -8.93 0.08 -6.80
N ILE A 56 -8.61 0.30 -8.07
CA ILE A 56 -7.54 1.20 -8.51
C ILE A 56 -8.20 2.37 -9.23
N ASP A 57 -8.01 3.55 -8.68
CA ASP A 57 -8.64 4.77 -9.17
C ASP A 57 -7.92 5.34 -10.41
N ASP A 58 -8.42 6.44 -10.96
CA ASP A 58 -7.91 7.04 -12.18
C ASP A 58 -6.45 7.53 -12.03
N ASN A 59 -5.69 7.48 -13.12
CA ASN A 59 -4.32 8.00 -13.23
C ASN A 59 -3.34 7.39 -12.21
N VAL A 60 -3.51 6.13 -11.84
CA VAL A 60 -2.59 5.40 -10.96
C VAL A 60 -1.52 4.70 -11.80
N GLU A 61 -0.27 4.72 -11.32
CA GLU A 61 0.81 3.90 -11.86
C GLU A 61 1.31 2.91 -10.82
N ILE A 62 1.55 1.66 -11.25
CA ILE A 62 2.01 0.56 -10.40
C ILE A 62 3.27 -0.04 -11.01
N GLY A 63 4.40 0.11 -10.32
CA GLY A 63 5.71 -0.36 -10.71
C GLY A 63 5.86 -1.87 -10.72
N CYS A 64 6.88 -2.34 -11.41
CA CYS A 64 7.13 -3.75 -11.69
C CYS A 64 7.16 -4.63 -10.44
N GLY A 65 6.61 -5.84 -10.56
CA GLY A 65 6.69 -6.87 -9.53
C GLY A 65 5.89 -6.56 -8.25
N SER A 66 5.04 -5.54 -8.27
CA SER A 66 4.21 -5.19 -7.11
C SER A 66 3.08 -6.19 -6.91
N THR A 67 2.69 -6.40 -5.64
CA THR A 67 1.62 -7.32 -5.27
C THR A 67 0.54 -6.62 -4.46
N ILE A 68 -0.72 -6.73 -4.89
CA ILE A 68 -1.85 -6.08 -4.25
C ILE A 68 -2.91 -7.11 -3.93
N ASP A 69 -3.17 -7.33 -2.63
CA ASP A 69 -4.14 -8.29 -2.16
C ASP A 69 -5.57 -7.74 -2.25
N ARG A 70 -6.54 -8.58 -2.59
CA ARG A 70 -7.94 -8.24 -2.46
C ARG A 70 -8.33 -8.04 -0.99
N GLY A 71 -9.36 -7.28 -0.75
CA GLY A 71 -9.88 -7.14 0.60
C GLY A 71 -10.56 -8.41 1.14
N SER A 72 -10.69 -8.51 2.45
CA SER A 72 -11.48 -9.57 3.09
C SER A 72 -12.98 -9.28 2.99
N LEU A 73 -13.56 -8.55 3.93
CA LEU A 73 -14.97 -8.14 3.89
C LEU A 73 -15.17 -6.75 3.27
N SER A 74 -14.12 -5.92 3.24
CA SER A 74 -14.11 -4.63 2.55
C SER A 74 -13.04 -4.62 1.45
N ASN A 75 -12.95 -3.56 0.67
CA ASN A 75 -12.03 -3.49 -0.46
C ASN A 75 -10.65 -2.98 -0.07
N THR A 76 -9.62 -3.38 -0.84
CA THR A 76 -8.33 -2.70 -0.91
C THR A 76 -8.45 -1.59 -1.95
N ILE A 77 -8.00 -0.37 -1.64
CA ILE A 77 -8.25 0.81 -2.47
C ILE A 77 -6.95 1.58 -2.68
N ILE A 78 -6.70 1.98 -3.92
CA ILE A 78 -5.63 2.89 -4.30
C ILE A 78 -6.27 4.12 -4.92
N GLY A 79 -6.10 5.26 -4.27
CA GLY A 79 -6.68 6.53 -4.66
C GLY A 79 -6.00 7.12 -5.90
N LYS A 80 -6.72 8.02 -6.53
CA LYS A 80 -6.39 8.62 -7.81
C LYS A 80 -5.04 9.38 -7.77
N ASN A 81 -4.35 9.45 -8.92
CA ASN A 81 -3.05 10.09 -9.10
C ASN A 81 -1.96 9.56 -8.14
N THR A 82 -2.05 8.33 -7.66
CA THR A 82 -1.05 7.72 -6.79
C THR A 82 -0.06 6.93 -7.61
N TYR A 83 1.23 7.12 -7.31
CA TYR A 83 2.35 6.45 -7.97
C TYR A 83 3.03 5.49 -7.02
N LEU A 84 3.08 4.24 -7.42
CA LEU A 84 3.74 3.14 -6.70
C LEU A 84 4.95 2.69 -7.51
N ASP A 85 6.14 2.77 -6.94
CA ASP A 85 7.36 2.27 -7.53
C ASP A 85 7.42 0.72 -7.48
N ASN A 86 8.53 0.12 -7.82
CA ASN A 86 8.67 -1.31 -8.00
C ASN A 86 8.62 -2.11 -6.68
N GLN A 87 8.15 -3.36 -6.76
CA GLN A 87 8.17 -4.35 -5.68
C GLN A 87 7.44 -3.91 -4.41
N ILE A 88 6.37 -3.17 -4.54
CA ILE A 88 5.54 -2.76 -3.41
C ILE A 88 4.58 -3.89 -3.06
N HIS A 89 4.42 -4.14 -1.74
CA HIS A 89 3.40 -5.05 -1.25
C HIS A 89 2.27 -4.29 -0.55
N ILE A 90 1.05 -4.44 -1.05
CA ILE A 90 -0.17 -3.89 -0.45
C ILE A 90 -1.03 -5.06 0.02
N ALA A 91 -1.10 -5.26 1.34
CA ALA A 91 -1.90 -6.32 1.93
C ALA A 91 -3.42 -6.01 1.88
N HIS A 92 -4.22 -6.98 2.28
CA HIS A 92 -5.68 -6.90 2.25
C HIS A 92 -6.24 -5.69 3.04
N ASN A 93 -7.30 -5.09 2.53
CA ASN A 93 -8.03 -3.99 3.17
C ASN A 93 -7.23 -2.68 3.37
N VAL A 94 -6.05 -2.56 2.81
CA VAL A 94 -5.29 -1.31 2.81
C VAL A 94 -6.02 -0.27 1.96
N LYS A 95 -6.05 0.96 2.44
CA LYS A 95 -6.60 2.11 1.71
C LYS A 95 -5.53 3.18 1.58
N ILE A 96 -5.16 3.49 0.36
CA ILE A 96 -4.22 4.57 0.03
C ILE A 96 -5.02 5.72 -0.54
N GLY A 97 -4.80 6.92 -0.03
CA GLY A 97 -5.43 8.14 -0.49
C GLY A 97 -4.96 8.59 -1.86
N GLU A 98 -5.33 9.80 -2.24
CA GLU A 98 -4.99 10.42 -3.53
C GLU A 98 -3.62 11.10 -3.50
N ASN A 99 -3.00 11.24 -4.68
CA ASN A 99 -1.74 11.96 -4.89
C ASN A 99 -0.58 11.46 -4.02
N CYS A 100 -0.54 10.16 -3.69
CA CYS A 100 0.53 9.57 -2.92
C CYS A 100 1.71 9.16 -3.82
N ILE A 101 2.93 9.25 -3.28
CA ILE A 101 4.16 8.82 -3.97
C ILE A 101 4.88 7.83 -3.05
N ILE A 102 5.01 6.59 -3.50
CA ILE A 102 5.50 5.48 -2.68
C ILE A 102 6.67 4.83 -3.41
N ALA A 103 7.85 4.95 -2.85
CA ALA A 103 9.08 4.42 -3.43
C ALA A 103 9.19 2.90 -3.27
N GLY A 104 10.17 2.31 -3.95
CA GLY A 104 10.29 0.86 -4.11
C GLY A 104 10.43 0.08 -2.81
N GLN A 105 9.94 -1.16 -2.84
CA GLN A 105 10.02 -2.13 -1.76
C GLN A 105 9.31 -1.72 -0.45
N VAL A 106 8.38 -0.78 -0.51
CA VAL A 106 7.53 -0.44 0.64
C VAL A 106 6.49 -1.54 0.85
N GLY A 107 6.29 -1.91 2.12
CA GLY A 107 5.29 -2.90 2.53
C GLY A 107 4.21 -2.30 3.41
N PHE A 108 2.94 -2.59 3.07
CA PHE A 108 1.78 -2.23 3.88
C PHE A 108 1.15 -3.49 4.46
N ALA A 109 1.14 -3.62 5.77
CA ALA A 109 0.40 -4.68 6.42
C ALA A 109 -1.13 -4.38 6.42
N GLY A 110 -1.91 -5.44 6.58
CA GLY A 110 -3.37 -5.39 6.38
C GLY A 110 -4.10 -4.30 7.16
N SER A 111 -5.13 -3.75 6.56
CA SER A 111 -6.04 -2.75 7.15
C SER A 111 -5.40 -1.42 7.55
N SER A 112 -4.20 -1.11 7.10
CA SER A 112 -3.63 0.22 7.27
C SER A 112 -4.29 1.21 6.31
N THR A 113 -4.34 2.48 6.69
CA THR A 113 -4.93 3.54 5.87
C THR A 113 -3.98 4.73 5.75
N LEU A 114 -3.87 5.28 4.56
CA LEU A 114 -3.13 6.51 4.26
C LEU A 114 -4.10 7.60 3.83
N GLY A 115 -3.87 8.81 4.33
CA GLY A 115 -4.49 10.03 3.80
C GLY A 115 -3.93 10.42 2.43
N ASN A 116 -4.23 11.63 2.00
CA ASN A 116 -3.81 12.17 0.72
C ASN A 116 -2.40 12.79 0.79
N ASN A 117 -1.72 12.90 -0.36
CA ASN A 117 -0.42 13.55 -0.49
C ASN A 117 0.67 12.96 0.42
N VAL A 118 0.65 11.64 0.64
CA VAL A 118 1.65 10.95 1.48
C VAL A 118 2.84 10.56 0.61
N MET A 119 4.05 10.83 1.11
CA MET A 119 5.31 10.43 0.48
C MET A 119 6.04 9.41 1.36
N ILE A 120 6.39 8.25 0.80
CA ILE A 120 7.08 7.19 1.53
C ILE A 120 8.37 6.81 0.82
N GLY A 121 9.49 6.92 1.53
CA GLY A 121 10.79 6.47 1.05
C GLY A 121 10.90 4.95 0.97
N GLY A 122 11.79 4.48 0.10
CA GLY A 122 11.94 3.05 -0.20
C GLY A 122 12.25 2.19 1.02
N GLN A 123 11.83 0.93 0.96
CA GLN A 123 12.02 -0.08 2.02
C GLN A 123 11.36 0.25 3.36
N ALA A 124 10.44 1.20 3.43
CA ALA A 124 9.67 1.45 4.64
C ALA A 124 8.61 0.37 4.85
N GLY A 125 8.37 0.01 6.11
CA GLY A 125 7.34 -0.96 6.50
C GLY A 125 6.25 -0.30 7.35
N ILE A 126 4.99 -0.48 6.97
CA ILE A 126 3.83 0.06 7.68
C ILE A 126 3.09 -1.08 8.37
N SER A 127 3.02 -1.07 9.70
CA SER A 127 2.30 -2.08 10.47
C SER A 127 0.79 -2.02 10.23
N GLY A 128 0.12 -3.14 10.48
CA GLY A 128 -1.33 -3.26 10.25
C GLY A 128 -2.18 -2.36 11.14
N HIS A 129 -3.38 -2.05 10.65
CA HIS A 129 -4.41 -1.28 11.38
C HIS A 129 -4.00 0.14 11.78
N LEU A 130 -2.97 0.71 11.18
CA LEU A 130 -2.54 2.07 11.43
C LEU A 130 -3.27 3.08 10.54
N LYS A 131 -3.38 4.31 11.05
CA LYS A 131 -3.80 5.48 10.27
C LYS A 131 -2.62 6.41 10.08
N ILE A 132 -2.27 6.65 8.84
CA ILE A 132 -1.28 7.65 8.41
C ILE A 132 -2.08 8.82 7.87
N GLY A 133 -1.88 9.99 8.45
CA GLY A 133 -2.58 11.21 8.06
C GLY A 133 -2.21 11.71 6.67
N SER A 134 -2.83 12.81 6.27
CA SER A 134 -2.52 13.49 4.99
C SER A 134 -1.26 14.35 5.10
N ASN A 135 -0.59 14.58 3.96
CA ASN A 135 0.64 15.38 3.86
C ASN A 135 1.80 14.83 4.73
N VAL A 136 1.84 13.53 4.96
CA VAL A 136 2.87 12.86 5.76
C VAL A 136 4.07 12.51 4.88
N GLN A 137 5.28 12.68 5.41
CA GLN A 137 6.52 12.21 4.79
C GLN A 137 7.17 11.16 5.68
N ILE A 138 7.45 9.98 5.13
CA ILE A 138 8.11 8.86 5.80
C ILE A 138 9.45 8.61 5.13
N GLY A 139 10.54 8.73 5.88
CA GLY A 139 11.89 8.47 5.38
C GLY A 139 12.11 7.00 5.01
N GLY A 140 13.05 6.74 4.09
CA GLY A 140 13.37 5.38 3.66
C GLY A 140 13.87 4.49 4.80
N GLY A 141 13.61 3.17 4.70
CA GLY A 141 13.98 2.18 5.72
C GLY A 141 13.23 2.32 7.05
N SER A 142 12.16 3.14 7.10
CA SER A 142 11.43 3.38 8.35
C SER A 142 10.50 2.23 8.72
N GLY A 143 10.47 1.88 10.01
CA GLY A 143 9.48 0.97 10.58
C GLY A 143 8.36 1.74 11.30
N VAL A 144 7.19 1.85 10.68
CA VAL A 144 6.05 2.57 11.24
C VAL A 144 5.20 1.61 12.07
N ILE A 145 5.23 1.77 13.38
CA ILE A 145 4.50 0.92 14.34
C ILE A 145 3.38 1.65 15.08
N LYS A 146 3.16 2.94 14.78
CA LYS A 146 2.10 3.77 15.37
C LYS A 146 1.49 4.67 14.31
N SER A 147 0.22 5.03 14.50
CA SER A 147 -0.46 6.00 13.65
C SER A 147 0.26 7.35 13.64
N ILE A 148 0.24 8.03 12.51
CA ILE A 148 0.96 9.28 12.27
C ILE A 148 -0.08 10.36 11.96
N PRO A 149 -0.10 11.49 12.69
CA PRO A 149 -1.03 12.58 12.39
C PRO A 149 -0.67 13.32 11.11
N ASP A 150 -1.62 14.11 10.60
CA ASP A 150 -1.43 14.94 9.41
C ASP A 150 -0.19 15.84 9.49
N ASN A 151 0.38 16.16 8.33
CA ASN A 151 1.50 17.11 8.18
C ASN A 151 2.79 16.72 8.92
N SER A 152 2.96 15.44 9.25
CA SER A 152 4.11 14.92 9.99
C SER A 152 5.25 14.50 9.06
N LYS A 153 6.48 14.58 9.59
CA LYS A 153 7.67 13.99 8.97
C LYS A 153 8.32 13.03 9.97
N VAL A 154 8.48 11.77 9.56
CA VAL A 154 9.03 10.71 10.43
C VAL A 154 10.12 9.93 9.72
N MET A 155 11.04 9.37 10.51
CA MET A 155 12.12 8.51 10.00
C MET A 155 12.59 7.55 11.10
N GLY A 156 13.20 6.45 10.71
CA GLY A 156 13.86 5.50 11.60
C GLY A 156 13.06 4.24 11.90
N TYR A 157 13.64 3.37 12.71
CA TYR A 157 13.03 2.11 13.14
C TYR A 157 13.12 1.99 14.68
N PRO A 158 12.01 2.00 15.41
CA PRO A 158 10.71 2.45 14.93
C PRO A 158 10.75 3.90 14.43
N ALA A 159 9.86 4.27 13.50
CA ALA A 159 9.85 5.62 12.93
C ALA A 159 9.63 6.68 14.01
N LYS A 160 10.49 7.69 14.00
CA LYS A 160 10.46 8.83 14.92
C LYS A 160 10.18 10.12 14.16
N ASP A 161 9.81 11.17 14.88
CA ASP A 161 9.80 12.51 14.31
C ASP A 161 11.19 12.83 13.69
N LEU A 162 11.19 13.45 12.51
CA LEU A 162 12.42 13.67 11.75
C LEU A 162 13.43 14.51 12.52
N LYS A 163 13.02 15.57 13.21
CA LYS A 163 13.91 16.43 13.99
C LYS A 163 14.53 15.66 15.16
N LYS A 164 13.73 14.79 15.80
CA LYS A 164 14.18 13.92 16.87
C LYS A 164 15.20 12.89 16.35
N PHE A 165 14.91 12.26 15.22
CA PHE A 165 15.81 11.28 14.59
C PHE A 165 17.18 11.91 14.26
N ILE A 166 17.20 13.06 13.59
CA ILE A 166 18.46 13.76 13.24
C ILE A 166 19.27 14.13 14.48
N ARG A 167 18.59 14.60 15.55
CA ARG A 167 19.28 14.98 16.80
C ARG A 167 19.89 13.77 17.52
N GLU A 168 19.23 12.61 17.51
CA GLU A 168 19.71 11.40 18.18
C GLU A 168 20.79 10.64 17.41
N ASN A 169 21.00 10.93 16.11
CA ASN A 169 21.96 10.25 15.25
C ASN A 169 23.09 11.20 14.75
N LYS A 170 23.26 12.36 15.36
CA LYS A 170 24.44 13.22 15.25
C LYS A 170 25.46 12.86 16.32
#